data_ff307f9504e7b92aa35a8a2ec2976cb2
#
_entry.id   ff307f9504e7b92aa35a8a2ec2976cb2
#
_cell.length_a   1.000
_cell.length_b   1.000
_cell.length_c   1.000
_cell.angle_alpha   90.00
_cell.angle_beta   90.00
_cell.angle_gamma   90.00
#
_symmetry.space_group_name_H-M   'P 1'
#
loop_
_entity.id
_entity.type
_entity.pdbx_description
1 polymer ?
#
loop_
_entity_poly.entity_id
_entity_poly.type
_entity_poly.pdbx_seq_one_letter_code
_entity_poly.pdbx_strand_id
1 'polypeptide(L)'
;MEVGLLTPAQQEQMVDLLLALHDHYHPGRVLVRALVRNHLVDNLCRPHSQIRLVTAELGGELLGFAAIYLVYSLVEPEPAHQRQCVLKELFVSPHHRSQGVGLALMQWVARYALDNGCGRIDWSVKSSNARGIAFYESLGAMLV
;
A
#
# COMPACT_ATOMS: atom_id res chain seq x y z
N MET A 1 15.60 2.50 7.28
CA MET A 1 14.47 2.49 6.32
C MET A 1 13.45 3.51 6.76
N GLU A 2 13.11 4.42 5.88
CA GLU A 2 12.09 5.43 6.15
C GLU A 2 10.77 5.03 5.50
N VAL A 3 9.69 5.11 6.26
CA VAL A 3 8.34 4.81 5.78
C VAL A 3 7.47 6.05 5.98
N GLY A 4 6.72 6.42 4.97
CA GLY A 4 5.82 7.56 5.02
C GLY A 4 5.02 7.73 3.75
N LEU A 5 4.19 8.78 3.72
CA LEU A 5 3.42 9.10 2.53
C LEU A 5 4.34 9.48 1.37
N LEU A 6 3.93 9.12 0.15
CA LEU A 6 4.68 9.43 -1.07
C LEU A 6 4.97 10.93 -1.17
N THR A 7 6.22 11.27 -1.49
CA THR A 7 6.65 12.65 -1.73
C THR A 7 6.81 12.92 -3.22
N PRO A 8 6.79 14.19 -3.66
CA PRO A 8 7.04 14.52 -5.08
C PRO A 8 8.39 14.00 -5.60
N ALA A 9 9.43 14.00 -4.75
CA ALA A 9 10.75 13.51 -5.13
C ALA A 9 10.78 11.99 -5.41
N GLN A 10 9.78 11.26 -4.92
CA GLN A 10 9.69 9.81 -5.08
C GLN A 10 8.85 9.37 -6.28
N GLN A 11 8.23 10.30 -7.00
CA GLN A 11 7.26 9.98 -8.05
C GLN A 11 7.84 9.10 -9.17
N GLU A 12 9.05 9.39 -9.64
CA GLU A 12 9.65 8.60 -10.72
C GLU A 12 9.96 7.15 -10.29
N GLN A 13 10.44 6.98 -9.07
CA GLN A 13 10.64 5.63 -8.53
C GLN A 13 9.31 4.91 -8.27
N MET A 14 8.26 5.66 -7.90
CA MET A 14 6.93 5.09 -7.75
C MET A 14 6.39 4.57 -9.08
N VAL A 15 6.66 5.27 -10.18
CA VAL A 15 6.32 4.77 -11.53
C VAL A 15 7.00 3.43 -11.79
N ASP A 16 8.26 3.27 -11.41
CA ASP A 16 8.97 1.99 -11.54
C ASP A 16 8.29 0.87 -10.76
N LEU A 17 7.86 1.15 -9.54
CA LEU A 17 7.14 0.17 -8.71
C LEU A 17 5.78 -0.18 -9.30
N LEU A 18 5.05 0.79 -9.85
CA LEU A 18 3.76 0.55 -10.51
C LEU A 18 3.92 -0.29 -11.77
N LEU A 19 4.99 -0.07 -12.55
CA LEU A 19 5.31 -0.90 -13.70
C LEU A 19 5.64 -2.34 -13.27
N ALA A 20 6.39 -2.51 -12.19
CA ALA A 20 6.70 -3.82 -11.65
C ALA A 20 5.45 -4.54 -11.14
N LEU A 21 4.55 -3.82 -10.48
CA LEU A 21 3.26 -4.36 -10.02
C LEU A 21 2.41 -4.80 -11.22
N HIS A 22 2.35 -3.98 -12.26
CA HIS A 22 1.62 -4.32 -13.48
C HIS A 22 2.17 -5.60 -14.11
N ASP A 23 3.49 -5.73 -14.21
CA ASP A 23 4.13 -6.92 -14.75
C ASP A 23 3.82 -8.17 -13.90
N HIS A 24 3.71 -8.01 -12.58
CA HIS A 24 3.31 -9.09 -11.68
C HIS A 24 1.90 -9.62 -12.00
N TYR A 25 0.94 -8.71 -12.26
CA TYR A 25 -0.44 -9.10 -12.56
C TYR A 25 -0.65 -9.48 -14.02
N HIS A 26 0.09 -8.92 -14.95
CA HIS A 26 -0.05 -9.10 -16.40
C HIS A 26 1.33 -9.35 -17.04
N PRO A 27 1.95 -10.52 -16.78
CA PRO A 27 3.28 -10.81 -17.30
C PRO A 27 3.34 -10.66 -18.83
N GLY A 28 4.36 -9.99 -19.32
CA GLY A 28 4.60 -9.81 -20.75
C GLY A 28 3.81 -8.71 -21.42
N ARG A 29 2.85 -8.09 -20.73
CA ARG A 29 2.14 -6.91 -21.26
C ARG A 29 3.00 -5.67 -21.07
N VAL A 30 3.27 -4.93 -22.16
CA VAL A 30 4.08 -3.72 -22.11
C VAL A 30 3.18 -2.49 -21.92
N LEU A 31 3.53 -1.65 -20.94
CA LEU A 31 2.89 -0.36 -20.72
C LEU A 31 3.85 0.77 -21.08
N VAL A 32 3.29 1.83 -21.65
CA VAL A 32 4.02 3.08 -21.89
C VAL A 32 4.24 3.79 -20.55
N ARG A 33 5.48 4.08 -20.19
CA ARG A 33 5.85 4.72 -18.93
C ARG A 33 5.13 6.04 -18.70
N ALA A 34 4.99 6.87 -19.74
CA ALA A 34 4.30 8.16 -19.64
C ALA A 34 2.83 8.01 -19.24
N LEU A 35 2.19 6.93 -19.68
CA LEU A 35 0.80 6.66 -19.33
C LEU A 35 0.67 6.35 -17.82
N VAL A 36 1.58 5.56 -17.30
CA VAL A 36 1.62 5.23 -15.86
C VAL A 36 1.93 6.47 -15.03
N ARG A 37 2.90 7.28 -15.46
CA ARG A 37 3.21 8.55 -14.77
C ARG A 37 2.03 9.50 -14.75
N ASN A 38 1.33 9.66 -15.87
CA ASN A 38 0.17 10.54 -15.95
C ASN A 38 -0.95 10.03 -15.02
N HIS A 39 -1.18 8.73 -14.98
CA HIS A 39 -2.16 8.16 -14.06
C HIS A 39 -1.78 8.41 -12.60
N LEU A 40 -0.51 8.25 -12.24
CA LEU A 40 -0.02 8.54 -10.90
C LEU A 40 -0.25 10.01 -10.52
N VAL A 41 0.20 10.93 -11.37
CA VAL A 41 0.16 12.38 -11.08
C VAL A 41 -1.26 12.92 -11.16
N ASP A 42 -2.03 12.54 -12.18
CA ASP A 42 -3.33 13.13 -12.46
C ASP A 42 -4.48 12.50 -11.67
N ASN A 43 -4.31 11.25 -11.23
CA ASN A 43 -5.37 10.52 -10.53
C ASN A 43 -4.99 10.12 -9.11
N LEU A 44 -3.88 9.41 -8.94
CA LEU A 44 -3.54 8.82 -7.63
C LEU A 44 -3.02 9.84 -6.62
N CYS A 45 -2.30 10.86 -7.08
CA CYS A 45 -1.69 11.89 -6.21
C CYS A 45 -2.51 13.15 -6.04
N ARG A 46 -3.70 13.23 -6.63
CA ARG A 46 -4.56 14.41 -6.46
C ARG A 46 -5.10 14.50 -5.04
N PRO A 47 -5.32 15.73 -4.52
CA PRO A 47 -5.87 15.91 -3.17
C PRO A 47 -7.23 15.25 -2.96
N HIS A 48 -8.06 15.13 -4.01
CA HIS A 48 -9.35 14.47 -3.95
C HIS A 48 -9.28 12.96 -4.17
N SER A 49 -8.11 12.41 -4.47
CA SER A 49 -7.93 10.96 -4.52
C SER A 49 -8.15 10.36 -3.15
N GLN A 50 -8.91 9.28 -3.08
CA GLN A 50 -9.09 8.53 -1.84
C GLN A 50 -7.85 7.69 -1.51
N ILE A 51 -7.03 7.38 -2.52
CA ILE A 51 -5.83 6.56 -2.34
C ILE A 51 -4.72 7.37 -1.68
N ARG A 52 -4.11 6.76 -0.66
CA ARG A 52 -2.87 7.26 -0.06
C ARG A 52 -1.79 6.24 -0.33
N LEU A 53 -0.71 6.68 -0.95
CA LEU A 53 0.45 5.83 -1.25
C LEU A 53 1.48 6.01 -0.14
N VAL A 54 1.85 4.89 0.48
CA VAL A 54 2.83 4.81 1.56
C VAL A 54 4.06 4.12 1.01
N THR A 55 5.23 4.71 1.15
CA THR A 55 6.48 4.17 0.59
C THR A 55 7.46 3.77 1.67
N ALA A 56 8.29 2.79 1.39
CA ALA A 56 9.45 2.42 2.16
C ALA A 56 10.71 2.73 1.36
N GLU A 57 11.58 3.57 1.92
CA GLU A 57 12.80 4.06 1.26
C GLU A 57 14.03 3.73 2.09
N LEU A 58 15.09 3.34 1.43
CA LEU A 58 16.38 3.11 2.07
C LEU A 58 17.49 3.62 1.14
N GLY A 59 18.31 4.54 1.65
CA GLY A 59 19.42 5.09 0.87
C GLY A 59 18.97 5.79 -0.42
N GLY A 60 17.81 6.42 -0.42
CA GLY A 60 17.26 7.10 -1.59
C GLY A 60 16.55 6.18 -2.59
N GLU A 61 16.43 4.89 -2.30
CA GLU A 61 15.75 3.91 -3.16
C GLU A 61 14.43 3.47 -2.56
N LEU A 62 13.36 3.48 -3.35
CA LEU A 62 12.08 2.91 -2.94
C LEU A 62 12.13 1.38 -3.03
N LEU A 63 11.82 0.73 -1.93
CA LEU A 63 11.85 -0.73 -1.82
C LEU A 63 10.48 -1.37 -2.00
N GLY A 64 9.43 -0.61 -1.75
CA GLY A 64 8.06 -1.09 -1.82
C GLY A 64 7.07 -0.01 -1.44
N PHE A 65 5.78 -0.34 -1.53
CA PHE A 65 4.71 0.58 -1.17
C PHE A 65 3.47 -0.14 -0.65
N ALA A 66 2.64 0.59 0.06
CA ALA A 66 1.28 0.22 0.38
C ALA A 66 0.33 1.27 -0.19
N ALA A 67 -0.81 0.84 -0.70
CA ALA A 67 -1.89 1.72 -1.11
C ALA A 67 -3.07 1.51 -0.16
N ILE A 68 -3.51 2.58 0.47
CA ILE A 68 -4.59 2.53 1.47
C ILE A 68 -5.64 3.61 1.17
N TYR A 69 -6.83 3.42 1.71
CA TYR A 69 -7.84 4.47 1.80
C TYR A 69 -8.63 4.32 3.08
N LEU A 70 -9.23 5.42 3.53
CA LEU A 70 -10.02 5.46 4.76
C LEU A 70 -11.48 5.69 4.41
N VAL A 71 -12.38 4.92 5.03
CA VAL A 71 -13.83 5.07 4.86
C VAL A 71 -14.50 5.15 6.22
N TYR A 72 -15.63 5.86 6.30
CA TYR A 72 -16.42 5.88 7.53
C TYR A 72 -17.19 4.58 7.67
N SER A 73 -17.22 4.08 8.91
CA SER A 73 -18.05 2.94 9.29
C SER A 73 -19.51 3.35 9.29
N LEU A 74 -20.40 2.46 8.87
CA LEU A 74 -21.83 2.67 8.99
C LEU A 74 -22.35 2.38 10.39
N VAL A 75 -21.60 1.63 11.17
CA VAL A 75 -22.05 1.07 12.45
C VAL A 75 -21.40 1.76 13.65
N GLU A 76 -20.13 2.10 13.54
CA GLU A 76 -19.34 2.64 14.65
C GLU A 76 -19.28 4.16 14.63
N PRO A 77 -19.98 4.86 15.56
CA PRO A 77 -19.97 6.32 15.59
C PRO A 77 -18.86 6.91 16.48
N GLU A 78 -18.18 6.11 17.29
CA GLU A 78 -17.15 6.60 18.20
C GLU A 78 -15.96 7.18 17.44
N PRO A 79 -15.50 8.41 17.76
CA PRO A 79 -14.41 9.04 17.01
C PRO A 79 -13.14 8.21 16.88
N ALA A 80 -12.83 7.39 17.89
CA ALA A 80 -11.63 6.53 17.85
C ALA A 80 -11.78 5.35 16.88
N HIS A 81 -13.01 4.99 16.48
CA HIS A 81 -13.29 3.79 15.68
C HIS A 81 -14.23 4.05 14.49
N GLN A 82 -14.53 5.32 14.22
CA GLN A 82 -15.56 5.69 13.23
C GLN A 82 -15.13 5.44 11.78
N ARG A 83 -13.86 5.16 11.54
CA ARG A 83 -13.33 4.84 10.20
C ARG A 83 -12.74 3.44 10.14
N GLN A 84 -12.63 2.96 8.92
CA GLN A 84 -11.94 1.73 8.56
C GLN A 84 -10.81 2.07 7.61
N CYS A 85 -9.65 1.47 7.80
CA CYS A 85 -8.54 1.57 6.86
C CYS A 85 -8.60 0.36 5.94
N VAL A 86 -8.61 0.58 4.63
CA VAL A 86 -8.60 -0.49 3.65
C VAL A 86 -7.24 -0.52 2.97
N LEU A 87 -6.56 -1.66 3.08
CA LEU A 87 -5.32 -1.91 2.34
C LEU A 87 -5.69 -2.43 0.95
N LYS A 88 -5.48 -1.60 -0.06
CA LYS A 88 -5.79 -1.95 -1.45
C LYS A 88 -4.66 -2.76 -2.08
N GLU A 89 -3.41 -2.46 -1.74
CA GLU A 89 -2.24 -3.14 -2.28
C GLU A 89 -1.07 -3.04 -1.30
N LEU A 90 -0.30 -4.10 -1.24
CA LEU A 90 1.01 -4.13 -0.57
C LEU A 90 1.98 -4.80 -1.53
N PHE A 91 2.99 -4.05 -1.97
CA PHE A 91 3.95 -4.54 -2.95
C PHE A 91 5.37 -4.22 -2.52
N VAL A 92 6.22 -5.25 -2.53
CA VAL A 92 7.66 -5.11 -2.27
C VAL A 92 8.38 -5.51 -3.55
N SER A 93 9.32 -4.68 -3.97
CA SER A 93 10.17 -4.97 -5.13
C SER A 93 10.78 -6.37 -5.00
N PRO A 94 10.79 -7.19 -6.07
CA PRO A 94 11.30 -8.56 -6.00
C PRO A 94 12.71 -8.67 -5.42
N HIS A 95 13.57 -7.68 -5.65
CA HIS A 95 14.94 -7.67 -5.15
C HIS A 95 15.05 -7.37 -3.64
N HIS A 96 13.97 -6.93 -3.03
CA HIS A 96 13.97 -6.49 -1.64
C HIS A 96 13.00 -7.29 -0.75
N ARG A 97 12.49 -8.40 -1.26
CA ARG A 97 11.60 -9.28 -0.49
C ARG A 97 12.36 -9.99 0.63
N SER A 98 11.63 -10.36 1.68
CA SER A 98 12.17 -11.06 2.87
C SER A 98 13.21 -10.25 3.64
N GLN A 99 13.16 -8.92 3.55
CA GLN A 99 14.03 -7.98 4.26
C GLN A 99 13.27 -7.10 5.25
N GLY A 100 12.03 -7.47 5.58
CA GLY A 100 11.22 -6.72 6.53
C GLY A 100 10.51 -5.48 5.97
N VAL A 101 10.54 -5.27 4.66
CA VAL A 101 9.90 -4.09 4.04
C VAL A 101 8.38 -4.12 4.22
N GLY A 102 7.76 -5.26 3.92
CA GLY A 102 6.32 -5.42 4.10
C GLY A 102 5.88 -5.20 5.53
N LEU A 103 6.62 -5.74 6.49
CA LEU A 103 6.35 -5.53 7.92
C LEU A 103 6.46 -4.06 8.30
N ALA A 104 7.49 -3.36 7.85
CA ALA A 104 7.67 -1.93 8.14
C ALA A 104 6.52 -1.10 7.56
N LEU A 105 6.09 -1.41 6.34
CA LEU A 105 4.93 -0.75 5.72
C LEU A 105 3.66 -0.98 6.53
N MET A 106 3.40 -2.22 6.94
CA MET A 106 2.19 -2.54 7.71
C MET A 106 2.20 -1.92 9.10
N GLN A 107 3.35 -1.85 9.75
CA GLN A 107 3.47 -1.16 11.05
C GLN A 107 3.14 0.32 10.92
N TRP A 108 3.64 0.97 9.88
CA TRP A 108 3.34 2.37 9.63
C TRP A 108 1.85 2.59 9.34
N VAL A 109 1.27 1.73 8.50
CA VAL A 109 -0.15 1.78 8.17
C VAL A 109 -1.02 1.59 9.41
N ALA A 110 -0.67 0.65 10.29
CA ALA A 110 -1.40 0.42 11.53
C ALA A 110 -1.38 1.66 12.43
N ARG A 111 -0.23 2.32 12.56
CA ARG A 111 -0.11 3.55 13.33
C ARG A 111 -0.90 4.69 12.71
N TYR A 112 -0.79 4.85 11.41
CA TYR A 112 -1.55 5.87 10.67
C TYR A 112 -3.06 5.66 10.84
N ALA A 113 -3.53 4.42 10.75
CA ALA A 113 -4.93 4.08 10.95
C ALA A 113 -5.41 4.46 12.36
N LEU A 114 -4.65 4.12 13.39
CA LEU A 114 -4.95 4.50 14.76
C LEU A 114 -5.04 6.03 14.92
N ASP A 115 -4.07 6.75 14.39
CA ASP A 115 -4.00 8.21 14.51
C ASP A 115 -5.13 8.91 13.73
N ASN A 116 -5.80 8.21 12.82
CA ASN A 116 -6.89 8.73 11.99
C ASN A 116 -8.26 8.15 12.33
N GLY A 117 -8.44 7.60 13.52
CA GLY A 117 -9.74 7.13 14.00
C GLY A 117 -10.22 5.84 13.37
N CYS A 118 -9.32 4.98 12.94
CA CYS A 118 -9.68 3.68 12.37
C CYS A 118 -9.69 2.60 13.46
N GLY A 119 -10.78 1.83 13.52
CA GLY A 119 -10.91 0.71 14.45
C GLY A 119 -10.33 -0.59 13.92
N ARG A 120 -10.04 -0.66 12.61
CA ARG A 120 -9.52 -1.87 11.98
C ARG A 120 -8.87 -1.57 10.64
N ILE A 121 -8.10 -2.55 10.15
CA ILE A 121 -7.55 -2.57 8.80
C ILE A 121 -8.12 -3.78 8.10
N ASP A 122 -8.71 -3.57 6.92
CA ASP A 122 -9.28 -4.62 6.09
C ASP A 122 -8.49 -4.74 4.79
N TRP A 123 -8.35 -5.95 4.28
CA TRP A 123 -7.76 -6.21 2.97
C TRP A 123 -8.25 -7.54 2.43
N SER A 124 -8.03 -7.73 1.12
CA SER A 124 -8.34 -9.00 0.44
C SER A 124 -7.05 -9.67 0.00
N VAL A 125 -7.01 -10.98 0.12
CA VAL A 125 -5.94 -11.81 -0.41
C VAL A 125 -6.58 -13.01 -1.10
N LYS A 126 -6.06 -13.37 -2.29
CA LYS A 126 -6.57 -14.56 -2.99
C LYS A 126 -6.26 -15.80 -2.18
N SER A 127 -7.24 -16.71 -2.09
CA SER A 127 -7.09 -17.99 -1.36
C SER A 127 -5.93 -18.83 -1.90
N SER A 128 -5.58 -18.65 -3.18
CA SER A 128 -4.44 -19.32 -3.81
C SER A 128 -3.08 -18.71 -3.46
N ASN A 129 -3.05 -17.52 -2.84
CA ASN A 129 -1.83 -16.83 -2.46
C ASN A 129 -1.36 -17.30 -1.07
N ALA A 130 -0.79 -18.50 -1.00
CA ALA A 130 -0.34 -19.09 0.27
C ALA A 130 0.73 -18.23 0.97
N ARG A 131 1.65 -17.63 0.21
CA ARG A 131 2.70 -16.77 0.76
C ARG A 131 2.14 -15.49 1.39
N GLY A 132 1.20 -14.85 0.72
CA GLY A 132 0.52 -13.67 1.24
C GLY A 132 -0.29 -13.98 2.49
N ILE A 133 -1.04 -15.07 2.48
CA ILE A 133 -1.82 -15.52 3.64
C ILE A 133 -0.89 -15.77 4.83
N ALA A 134 0.21 -16.50 4.64
CA ALA A 134 1.16 -16.77 5.71
C ALA A 134 1.78 -15.49 6.27
N PHE A 135 2.11 -14.52 5.41
CA PHE A 135 2.62 -13.22 5.85
C PHE A 135 1.60 -12.51 6.73
N TYR A 136 0.35 -12.39 6.30
CA TYR A 136 -0.68 -11.70 7.08
C TYR A 136 -1.02 -12.41 8.37
N GLU A 137 -1.07 -13.74 8.37
CA GLU A 137 -1.27 -14.52 9.59
C GLU A 137 -0.13 -14.30 10.59
N SER A 138 1.10 -14.17 10.11
CA SER A 138 2.26 -13.86 10.97
C SER A 138 2.13 -12.51 11.67
N LEU A 139 1.32 -11.60 11.13
CA LEU A 139 1.01 -10.31 11.73
C LEU A 139 -0.19 -10.35 12.69
N GLY A 140 -0.80 -11.53 12.90
CA GLY A 140 -1.99 -11.69 13.74
C GLY A 140 -3.31 -11.42 13.03
N ALA A 141 -3.33 -11.46 11.70
CA ALA A 141 -4.54 -11.26 10.92
C ALA A 141 -5.49 -12.44 11.04
N MET A 142 -6.79 -12.15 10.97
CA MET A 142 -7.86 -13.15 10.98
C MET A 142 -8.62 -13.10 9.66
N LEU A 143 -8.99 -14.29 9.16
CA LEU A 143 -9.94 -14.40 8.05
C LEU A 143 -11.37 -14.17 8.56
N VAL A 144 -12.11 -13.41 7.82
CA VAL A 144 -13.52 -13.16 8.09
C VAL A 144 -14.39 -13.55 6.91
#